data_fee17f3659984bf83724aff24c8ac0fd
#
_entry.id   fee17f3659984bf83724aff24c8ac0fd
#
_cell.length_a   1.000
_cell.length_b   1.000
_cell.length_c   1.000
_cell.angle_alpha   90.00
_cell.angle_beta   90.00
_cell.angle_gamma   90.00
#
_symmetry.space_group_name_H-M   'P 1'
#
loop_
_entity.id
_entity.type
_entity.pdbx_description
1 polymer ?
#
loop_
_entity_poly.entity_id
_entity_poly.type
_entity_poly.pdbx_seq_one_letter_code
_entity_poly.pdbx_strand_id
1 'polypeptide(L)'
;VTDMLYQCYDAAAEGKSYKKILEKIKSRYMEIIDGLDLNLNLDHEFETIEENFLKKAGRDYAASRGEYLNGIVMANYLGYEFIDAAEVIFFDEDGSFEADITNRELGERLEHVERAVIPGFYGATHSGSIRTFSRGGSDVTGSIVAKAIHADMYENWTDVSGFLVADPRIIDNPEVIETITYRELRELAYMGASVLHE
;
A
#
# COMPACT_ATOMS: atom_id res chain seq x y z
N VAL A 1 2.91 8.04 9.74
CA VAL A 1 2.80 6.75 10.43
C VAL A 1 4.00 5.88 10.10
N THR A 2 4.36 5.68 8.85
CA THR A 2 5.43 4.78 8.39
C THR A 2 6.77 5.02 9.08
N ASP A 3 7.25 6.27 9.18
CA ASP A 3 8.49 6.61 9.88
C ASP A 3 8.42 6.24 11.38
N MET A 4 7.27 6.42 12.01
CA MET A 4 7.07 6.01 13.40
C MET A 4 7.08 4.50 13.57
N LEU A 5 6.53 3.74 12.62
CA LEU A 5 6.58 2.28 12.61
C LEU A 5 8.03 1.77 12.46
N TYR A 6 8.82 2.39 11.58
CA TYR A 6 10.25 2.10 11.50
C TYR A 6 10.97 2.39 12.82
N GLN A 7 10.71 3.53 13.46
CA GLN A 7 11.29 3.87 14.76
C GLN A 7 10.90 2.85 15.84
N CYS A 8 9.65 2.38 15.86
CA CYS A 8 9.20 1.33 16.78
C CYS A 8 9.97 0.04 16.55
N TYR A 9 10.07 -0.40 15.30
CA TYR A 9 10.78 -1.63 14.94
C TYR A 9 12.26 -1.57 15.29
N ASP A 10 12.94 -0.51 14.90
CA ASP A 10 14.38 -0.32 15.18
C ASP A 10 14.64 -0.27 16.69
N ALA A 11 13.80 0.44 17.47
CA ALA A 11 13.92 0.47 18.92
C ALA A 11 13.67 -0.92 19.55
N ALA A 12 12.67 -1.66 19.07
CA ALA A 12 12.41 -3.04 19.54
C ALA A 12 13.58 -3.97 19.22
N ALA A 13 14.16 -3.88 18.01
CA ALA A 13 15.31 -4.68 17.59
C ALA A 13 16.56 -4.41 18.45
N GLU A 14 16.72 -3.17 18.93
CA GLU A 14 17.79 -2.74 19.83
C GLU A 14 17.49 -2.98 21.33
N GLY A 15 16.32 -3.53 21.65
CA GLY A 15 15.87 -3.73 23.06
C GLY A 15 15.52 -2.43 23.78
N LYS A 16 15.27 -1.35 23.05
CA LYS A 16 14.84 -0.06 23.58
C LYS A 16 13.33 0.04 23.65
N SER A 17 12.83 0.97 24.48
CA SER A 17 11.40 1.20 24.61
C SER A 17 10.85 1.94 23.40
N TYR A 18 9.86 1.37 22.73
CA TYR A 18 9.11 1.94 21.61
C TYR A 18 7.65 2.28 21.97
N LYS A 19 7.20 1.91 23.17
CA LYS A 19 5.79 2.01 23.60
C LYS A 19 5.18 3.40 23.41
N LYS A 20 5.92 4.46 23.73
CA LYS A 20 5.44 5.84 23.54
C LYS A 20 5.18 6.21 22.08
N ILE A 21 5.94 5.63 21.15
CA ILE A 21 5.77 5.88 19.72
C ILE A 21 4.57 5.07 19.23
N LEU A 22 4.47 3.82 19.64
CA LEU A 22 3.34 2.95 19.29
C LEU A 22 2.01 3.51 19.79
N GLU A 23 1.97 4.05 21.02
CA GLU A 23 0.80 4.73 21.57
C GLU A 23 0.38 5.96 20.75
N LYS A 24 1.33 6.72 20.21
CA LYS A 24 0.99 7.83 19.30
C LYS A 24 0.34 7.35 18.01
N ILE A 25 0.83 6.23 17.45
CA ILE A 25 0.24 5.63 16.26
C ILE A 25 -1.18 5.16 16.60
N LYS A 26 -1.34 4.42 17.70
CA LYS A 26 -2.64 3.95 18.18
C LYS A 26 -3.62 5.10 18.39
N SER A 27 -3.21 6.15 19.11
CA SER A 27 -4.04 7.33 19.32
C SER A 27 -4.49 7.97 18.01
N ARG A 28 -3.61 8.03 17.00
CA ARG A 28 -3.96 8.58 15.69
C ARG A 28 -5.06 7.78 14.98
N TYR A 29 -5.00 6.44 15.03
CA TYR A 29 -6.06 5.60 14.46
C TYR A 29 -7.36 5.69 15.26
N MET A 30 -7.28 5.76 16.60
CA MET A 30 -8.45 5.96 17.46
C MET A 30 -9.16 7.28 17.14
N GLU A 31 -8.40 8.39 16.98
CA GLU A 31 -8.96 9.69 16.56
C GLU A 31 -9.70 9.61 15.22
N ILE A 32 -9.19 8.83 14.26
CA ILE A 32 -9.84 8.63 12.95
C ILE A 32 -11.13 7.81 13.12
N ILE A 33 -11.06 6.70 13.84
CA ILE A 33 -12.19 5.80 14.10
C ILE A 33 -13.32 6.55 14.81
N ASP A 34 -12.98 7.30 15.87
CA ASP A 34 -13.94 8.10 16.62
C ASP A 34 -14.51 9.25 15.76
N GLY A 35 -13.64 9.93 15.01
CA GLY A 35 -14.05 11.03 14.14
C GLY A 35 -14.97 10.63 13.00
N LEU A 36 -14.93 9.37 12.56
CA LEU A 36 -15.78 8.77 11.54
C LEU A 36 -16.96 7.98 12.14
N ASP A 37 -17.10 7.94 13.47
CA ASP A 37 -18.14 7.17 14.18
C ASP A 37 -18.17 5.68 13.79
N LEU A 38 -16.97 5.06 13.65
CA LEU A 38 -16.84 3.67 13.24
C LEU A 38 -16.93 2.71 14.43
N ASN A 39 -17.67 1.63 14.26
CA ASN A 39 -17.66 0.51 15.20
C ASN A 39 -16.51 -0.45 14.89
N LEU A 40 -15.28 0.02 15.11
CA LEU A 40 -14.04 -0.71 14.81
C LEU A 40 -13.09 -0.66 16.01
N ASN A 41 -12.51 -1.81 16.35
CA ASN A 41 -11.45 -1.93 17.34
C ASN A 41 -10.21 -2.53 16.68
N LEU A 42 -9.06 -1.89 16.84
CA LEU A 42 -7.76 -2.31 16.31
C LEU A 42 -6.81 -2.83 17.41
N ASP A 43 -7.29 -3.13 18.61
CA ASP A 43 -6.42 -3.57 19.70
C ASP A 43 -5.68 -4.87 19.37
N HIS A 44 -6.37 -5.83 18.75
CA HIS A 44 -5.77 -7.10 18.32
C HIS A 44 -4.69 -6.91 17.25
N GLU A 45 -4.92 -6.02 16.29
CA GLU A 45 -3.94 -5.66 15.26
C GLU A 45 -2.69 -5.04 15.85
N PHE A 46 -2.85 -4.14 16.82
CA PHE A 46 -1.71 -3.54 17.53
C PHE A 46 -0.95 -4.54 18.38
N GLU A 47 -1.63 -5.48 19.05
CA GLU A 47 -1.00 -6.58 19.78
C GLU A 47 -0.18 -7.47 18.83
N THR A 48 -0.74 -7.83 17.70
CA THR A 48 -0.06 -8.61 16.66
C THR A 48 1.16 -7.88 16.10
N ILE A 49 1.07 -6.57 15.87
CA ILE A 49 2.19 -5.74 15.41
C ILE A 49 3.31 -5.74 16.46
N GLU A 50 2.96 -5.55 17.74
CA GLU A 50 3.93 -5.55 18.83
C GLU A 50 4.65 -6.89 18.95
N GLU A 51 3.92 -8.01 18.90
CA GLU A 51 4.51 -9.34 18.89
C GLU A 51 5.48 -9.55 17.73
N ASN A 52 5.13 -9.12 16.53
CA ASN A 52 5.98 -9.28 15.36
C ASN A 52 7.23 -8.36 15.42
N PHE A 53 7.15 -7.20 16.05
CA PHE A 53 8.33 -6.39 16.32
C PHE A 53 9.29 -7.10 17.25
N LEU A 54 8.78 -7.75 18.31
CA LEU A 54 9.59 -8.55 19.24
C LEU A 54 10.20 -9.80 18.58
N LYS A 55 9.47 -10.40 17.64
CA LYS A 55 9.95 -11.55 16.83
C LYS A 55 10.91 -11.12 15.70
N LYS A 56 11.17 -9.82 15.54
CA LYS A 56 12.03 -9.24 14.49
C LYS A 56 11.55 -9.60 13.07
N ALA A 57 10.27 -9.41 12.80
CA ALA A 57 9.63 -9.75 11.51
C ALA A 57 10.14 -8.96 10.29
N GLY A 58 11.00 -7.98 10.47
CA GLY A 58 11.65 -7.23 9.40
C GLY A 58 11.13 -5.80 9.22
N ARG A 59 11.92 -4.99 8.50
CA ARG A 59 11.55 -3.60 8.23
C ARG A 59 10.39 -3.50 7.26
N ASP A 60 10.28 -4.40 6.30
CA ASP A 60 9.16 -4.45 5.36
C ASP A 60 7.84 -4.71 6.08
N TYR A 61 7.84 -5.61 7.08
CA TYR A 61 6.70 -5.80 7.96
C TYR A 61 6.32 -4.49 8.64
N ALA A 62 7.27 -3.79 9.25
CA ALA A 62 7.00 -2.52 9.92
C ALA A 62 6.42 -1.47 8.96
N ALA A 63 7.03 -1.33 7.77
CA ALA A 63 6.58 -0.39 6.75
C ALA A 63 5.13 -0.63 6.33
N SER A 64 4.77 -1.89 6.08
CA SER A 64 3.45 -2.27 5.56
C SER A 64 2.30 -2.05 6.54
N ARG A 65 2.59 -1.95 7.84
CA ARG A 65 1.51 -1.88 8.86
C ARG A 65 0.70 -0.59 8.83
N GLY A 66 1.26 0.50 8.26
CA GLY A 66 0.51 1.73 8.04
C GLY A 66 -0.62 1.52 7.03
N GLU A 67 -0.29 0.97 5.88
CA GLU A 67 -1.24 0.65 4.80
C GLU A 67 -2.23 -0.44 5.23
N TYR A 68 -1.76 -1.46 5.94
CA TYR A 68 -2.61 -2.52 6.51
C TYR A 68 -3.71 -1.94 7.43
N LEU A 69 -3.32 -1.18 8.46
CA LEU A 69 -4.27 -0.57 9.39
C LEU A 69 -5.21 0.42 8.68
N ASN A 70 -4.68 1.22 7.76
CA ASN A 70 -5.51 2.14 6.97
C ASN A 70 -6.50 1.39 6.07
N GLY A 71 -6.08 0.28 5.47
CA GLY A 71 -6.95 -0.58 4.67
C GLY A 71 -8.13 -1.12 5.48
N ILE A 72 -7.91 -1.57 6.71
CA ILE A 72 -8.98 -2.03 7.61
C ILE A 72 -9.96 -0.88 7.93
N VAL A 73 -9.45 0.31 8.28
CA VAL A 73 -10.29 1.48 8.54
C VAL A 73 -11.11 1.86 7.33
N MET A 74 -10.50 1.91 6.15
CA MET A 74 -11.18 2.24 4.90
C MET A 74 -12.23 1.20 4.51
N ALA A 75 -11.93 -0.09 4.66
CA ALA A 75 -12.88 -1.17 4.41
C ALA A 75 -14.11 -1.05 5.32
N ASN A 76 -13.89 -0.80 6.62
CA ASN A 76 -14.97 -0.60 7.56
C ASN A 76 -15.80 0.65 7.24
N TYR A 77 -15.15 1.78 6.92
CA TYR A 77 -15.82 3.03 6.56
C TYR A 77 -16.69 2.89 5.30
N LEU A 78 -16.19 2.20 4.28
CA LEU A 78 -16.90 1.99 3.02
C LEU A 78 -17.92 0.84 3.07
N GLY A 79 -17.87 -0.01 4.08
CA GLY A 79 -18.66 -1.25 4.13
C GLY A 79 -18.21 -2.26 3.09
N TYR A 80 -16.92 -2.28 2.73
CA TYR A 80 -16.31 -3.18 1.75
C TYR A 80 -15.56 -4.31 2.45
N GLU A 81 -15.30 -5.39 1.71
CA GLU A 81 -14.46 -6.47 2.22
C GLU A 81 -13.00 -6.01 2.33
N PHE A 82 -12.35 -6.29 3.46
CA PHE A 82 -10.91 -6.11 3.60
C PHE A 82 -10.20 -7.38 3.13
N ILE A 83 -9.23 -7.23 2.24
CA ILE A 83 -8.35 -8.32 1.79
C ILE A 83 -6.91 -7.89 2.03
N ASP A 84 -6.21 -8.63 2.89
CA ASP A 84 -4.79 -8.34 3.14
C ASP A 84 -3.97 -8.63 1.88
N ALA A 85 -3.17 -7.67 1.45
CA ALA A 85 -2.28 -7.84 0.29
C ALA A 85 -1.30 -9.01 0.49
N ALA A 86 -0.94 -9.33 1.72
CA ALA A 86 -0.09 -10.47 2.04
C ALA A 86 -0.71 -11.84 1.69
N GLU A 87 -2.03 -11.92 1.53
CA GLU A 87 -2.74 -13.14 1.18
C GLU A 87 -2.84 -13.37 -0.33
N VAL A 88 -2.66 -12.31 -1.13
CA VAL A 88 -2.97 -12.33 -2.57
C VAL A 88 -1.85 -11.80 -3.47
N ILE A 89 -0.82 -11.17 -2.92
CA ILE A 89 0.35 -10.65 -3.65
C ILE A 89 1.60 -11.39 -3.19
N PHE A 90 2.23 -12.09 -4.13
CA PHE A 90 3.33 -13.01 -3.82
C PHE A 90 4.66 -12.53 -4.36
N PHE A 91 5.68 -12.76 -3.55
CA PHE A 91 7.09 -12.64 -3.88
C PHE A 91 7.77 -13.98 -3.67
N ASP A 92 8.81 -14.27 -4.44
CA ASP A 92 9.70 -15.38 -4.13
C ASP A 92 10.55 -15.08 -2.88
N GLU A 93 11.31 -16.07 -2.42
CA GLU A 93 12.13 -15.92 -1.20
C GLU A 93 13.30 -14.93 -1.42
N ASP A 94 13.69 -14.65 -2.67
CA ASP A 94 14.70 -13.65 -3.03
C ASP A 94 14.11 -12.22 -3.10
N GLY A 95 12.77 -12.09 -3.02
CA GLY A 95 12.04 -10.82 -3.04
C GLY A 95 11.64 -10.36 -4.44
N SER A 96 11.70 -11.24 -5.45
CA SER A 96 11.17 -10.94 -6.79
C SER A 96 9.67 -11.16 -6.85
N PHE A 97 8.95 -10.27 -7.51
CA PHE A 97 7.50 -10.37 -7.65
C PHE A 97 7.07 -11.54 -8.54
N GLU A 98 6.16 -12.36 -8.06
CA GLU A 98 5.63 -13.53 -8.77
C GLU A 98 4.29 -13.23 -9.45
N ALA A 99 4.37 -12.70 -10.67
CA ALA A 99 3.22 -12.20 -11.41
C ALA A 99 2.15 -13.27 -11.70
N ASP A 100 2.55 -14.48 -12.11
CA ASP A 100 1.61 -15.52 -12.55
C ASP A 100 0.80 -16.07 -11.37
N ILE A 101 1.46 -16.33 -10.25
CA ILE A 101 0.80 -16.80 -9.01
C ILE A 101 -0.11 -15.69 -8.48
N THR A 102 0.40 -14.47 -8.37
CA THR A 102 -0.38 -13.33 -7.89
C THR A 102 -1.63 -13.09 -8.73
N ASN A 103 -1.51 -13.07 -10.07
CA ASN A 103 -2.66 -12.85 -10.93
C ASN A 103 -3.73 -13.96 -10.77
N ARG A 104 -3.32 -15.20 -10.60
CA ARG A 104 -4.24 -16.32 -10.39
C ARG A 104 -4.94 -16.20 -9.04
N GLU A 105 -4.18 -16.15 -7.95
CA GLU A 105 -4.72 -16.13 -6.58
C GLU A 105 -5.61 -14.89 -6.34
N LEU A 106 -5.17 -13.73 -6.81
CA LEU A 106 -5.91 -12.49 -6.71
C LEU A 106 -7.19 -12.54 -7.57
N GLY A 107 -7.11 -13.09 -8.80
CA GLY A 107 -8.28 -13.27 -9.66
C GLY A 107 -9.31 -14.21 -9.03
N GLU A 108 -8.90 -15.38 -8.53
CA GLU A 108 -9.76 -16.34 -7.82
C GLU A 108 -10.36 -15.72 -6.55
N ARG A 109 -9.56 -14.99 -5.75
CA ARG A 109 -10.01 -14.35 -4.52
C ARG A 109 -11.08 -13.29 -4.76
N LEU A 110 -10.99 -12.57 -5.89
CA LEU A 110 -11.90 -11.46 -6.23
C LEU A 110 -13.08 -11.88 -7.13
N GLU A 111 -13.14 -13.10 -7.66
CA GLU A 111 -14.15 -13.54 -8.60
C GLU A 111 -15.60 -13.31 -8.11
N HIS A 112 -15.83 -13.45 -6.81
CA HIS A 112 -17.14 -13.30 -6.19
C HIS A 112 -17.25 -12.14 -5.21
N VAL A 113 -16.26 -11.25 -5.20
CA VAL A 113 -16.20 -10.06 -4.35
C VAL A 113 -16.67 -8.85 -5.14
N GLU A 114 -17.80 -8.26 -4.74
CA GLU A 114 -18.32 -7.08 -5.42
C GLU A 114 -17.48 -5.84 -5.16
N ARG A 115 -17.00 -5.67 -3.93
CA ARG A 115 -16.23 -4.50 -3.49
C ARG A 115 -15.22 -4.89 -2.42
N ALA A 116 -13.98 -4.53 -2.63
CA ALA A 116 -12.91 -4.78 -1.67
C ALA A 116 -12.01 -3.56 -1.46
N VAL A 117 -11.33 -3.54 -0.33
CA VAL A 117 -10.17 -2.70 -0.06
C VAL A 117 -8.96 -3.61 0.09
N ILE A 118 -7.97 -3.39 -0.76
CA ILE A 118 -6.69 -4.10 -0.73
C ILE A 118 -5.61 -3.05 -0.45
N PRO A 119 -4.89 -3.13 0.67
CA PRO A 119 -3.80 -2.19 0.91
C PRO A 119 -2.70 -2.38 -0.12
N GLY A 120 -2.16 -1.26 -0.62
CA GLY A 120 -1.07 -1.28 -1.59
C GLY A 120 0.30 -1.42 -0.97
N PHE A 121 1.35 -1.44 -1.82
CA PHE A 121 2.75 -1.33 -1.47
C PHE A 121 3.43 -2.61 -1.02
N TYR A 122 2.74 -3.64 -0.54
CA TYR A 122 3.34 -4.86 -0.03
C TYR A 122 2.62 -6.14 -0.48
N GLY A 123 3.24 -7.26 -0.21
CA GLY A 123 2.74 -8.62 -0.31
C GLY A 123 3.54 -9.53 0.62
N ALA A 124 3.56 -10.82 0.37
CA ALA A 124 4.33 -11.77 1.18
C ALA A 124 5.05 -12.81 0.32
N THR A 125 6.10 -13.40 0.88
CA THR A 125 6.69 -14.63 0.33
C THR A 125 5.81 -15.82 0.69
N HIS A 126 6.07 -16.99 0.08
CA HIS A 126 5.38 -18.24 0.42
C HIS A 126 5.61 -18.68 1.87
N SER A 127 6.72 -18.28 2.48
CA SER A 127 6.98 -18.47 3.91
C SER A 127 6.22 -17.51 4.83
N GLY A 128 5.47 -16.55 4.28
CA GLY A 128 4.70 -15.55 5.02
C GLY A 128 5.51 -14.31 5.44
N SER A 129 6.75 -14.16 4.94
CA SER A 129 7.55 -12.98 5.21
C SER A 129 7.07 -11.81 4.36
N ILE A 130 6.75 -10.68 4.99
CA ILE A 130 6.32 -9.48 4.26
C ILE A 130 7.46 -8.94 3.40
N ARG A 131 7.10 -8.56 2.18
CA ARG A 131 7.94 -7.84 1.22
C ARG A 131 7.23 -6.59 0.73
N THR A 132 8.02 -5.53 0.48
CA THR A 132 7.49 -4.27 -0.04
C THR A 132 8.03 -4.00 -1.43
N PHE A 133 7.21 -3.35 -2.27
CA PHE A 133 7.71 -2.80 -3.53
C PHE A 133 8.62 -1.60 -3.24
N SER A 134 9.64 -1.40 -4.06
CA SER A 134 10.71 -0.41 -3.79
C SER A 134 10.23 1.04 -3.81
N ARG A 135 9.45 1.42 -4.83
CA ARG A 135 8.84 2.76 -5.00
C ARG A 135 7.53 2.63 -5.77
N GLY A 136 6.63 3.58 -5.58
CA GLY A 136 5.34 3.59 -6.26
C GLY A 136 4.50 2.34 -6.00
N GLY A 137 4.77 1.65 -4.90
CA GLY A 137 4.20 0.33 -4.63
C GLY A 137 2.69 0.29 -4.61
N SER A 138 2.04 1.38 -4.24
CA SER A 138 0.57 1.48 -4.28
C SER A 138 0.06 1.54 -5.73
N ASP A 139 0.73 2.29 -6.62
CA ASP A 139 0.39 2.35 -8.04
C ASP A 139 0.63 1.01 -8.72
N VAL A 140 1.75 0.34 -8.36
CA VAL A 140 2.06 -1.02 -8.83
C VAL A 140 0.98 -1.99 -8.36
N THR A 141 0.58 -1.95 -7.11
CA THR A 141 -0.49 -2.79 -6.58
C THR A 141 -1.80 -2.58 -7.32
N GLY A 142 -2.21 -1.33 -7.55
CA GLY A 142 -3.41 -1.01 -8.33
C GLY A 142 -3.37 -1.59 -9.74
N SER A 143 -2.22 -1.51 -10.42
CA SER A 143 -2.02 -2.10 -11.76
C SER A 143 -2.11 -3.64 -11.74
N ILE A 144 -1.55 -4.28 -10.70
CA ILE A 144 -1.62 -5.73 -10.52
C ILE A 144 -3.06 -6.17 -10.33
N VAL A 145 -3.82 -5.49 -9.44
CA VAL A 145 -5.23 -5.78 -9.21
C VAL A 145 -6.04 -5.62 -10.48
N ALA A 146 -5.88 -4.49 -11.17
CA ALA A 146 -6.58 -4.21 -12.44
C ALA A 146 -6.34 -5.30 -13.50
N LYS A 147 -5.09 -5.78 -13.59
CA LYS A 147 -4.73 -6.87 -14.50
C LYS A 147 -5.37 -8.19 -14.08
N ALA A 148 -5.31 -8.55 -12.80
CA ALA A 148 -5.79 -9.83 -12.29
C ALA A 148 -7.30 -10.01 -12.48
N ILE A 149 -8.08 -8.94 -12.34
CA ILE A 149 -9.54 -8.96 -12.51
C ILE A 149 -10.00 -8.57 -13.92
N HIS A 150 -9.07 -8.35 -14.86
CA HIS A 150 -9.38 -7.87 -16.21
C HIS A 150 -10.24 -6.59 -16.20
N ALA A 151 -9.86 -5.61 -15.36
CA ALA A 151 -10.62 -4.39 -15.19
C ALA A 151 -10.77 -3.62 -16.50
N ASP A 152 -11.97 -3.12 -16.79
CA ASP A 152 -12.25 -2.26 -17.94
C ASP A 152 -11.60 -0.88 -17.77
N MET A 153 -11.41 -0.44 -16.52
CA MET A 153 -10.85 0.85 -16.17
C MET A 153 -10.06 0.77 -14.86
N TYR A 154 -8.91 1.44 -14.82
CA TYR A 154 -8.13 1.70 -13.61
C TYR A 154 -8.00 3.20 -13.41
N GLU A 155 -8.49 3.72 -12.28
CA GLU A 155 -8.34 5.13 -11.91
C GLU A 155 -7.27 5.27 -10.83
N ASN A 156 -6.25 6.08 -11.09
CA ASN A 156 -5.23 6.42 -10.11
C ASN A 156 -5.47 7.82 -9.53
N TRP A 157 -5.97 7.87 -8.30
CA TRP A 157 -6.24 9.11 -7.59
C TRP A 157 -5.00 9.55 -6.83
N THR A 158 -4.48 10.73 -7.17
CA THR A 158 -3.26 11.30 -6.62
C THR A 158 -3.42 12.79 -6.35
N ASP A 159 -2.44 13.43 -5.75
CA ASP A 159 -2.42 14.85 -5.40
C ASP A 159 -2.06 15.79 -6.56
N VAL A 160 -1.85 15.25 -7.77
CA VAL A 160 -1.60 16.00 -9.00
C VAL A 160 -2.70 15.76 -10.02
N SER A 161 -2.97 16.77 -10.88
CA SER A 161 -4.07 16.72 -11.85
C SER A 161 -3.82 15.83 -13.08
N GLY A 162 -2.73 15.10 -13.11
CA GLY A 162 -2.34 14.22 -14.23
C GLY A 162 -1.00 14.62 -14.84
N PHE A 163 -0.75 14.14 -16.05
CA PHE A 163 0.47 14.48 -16.79
C PHE A 163 0.36 15.88 -17.38
N LEU A 164 1.42 16.66 -17.24
CA LEU A 164 1.53 18.02 -17.78
C LEU A 164 2.40 18.02 -19.04
N VAL A 165 2.08 18.90 -19.98
CA VAL A 165 2.85 19.07 -21.24
C VAL A 165 4.24 19.65 -20.98
N ALA A 166 4.49 20.25 -19.82
CA ALA A 166 5.77 20.83 -19.43
C ALA A 166 5.91 20.84 -17.89
N ASP A 167 7.15 20.97 -17.43
CA ASP A 167 7.47 21.11 -16.00
C ASP A 167 6.90 22.44 -15.46
N PRO A 168 6.01 22.41 -14.43
CA PRO A 168 5.42 23.64 -13.85
C PRO A 168 6.44 24.52 -13.14
N ARG A 169 7.66 24.03 -12.92
CA ARG A 169 8.78 24.83 -12.39
C ARG A 169 9.45 25.70 -13.47
N ILE A 170 9.17 25.41 -14.75
CA ILE A 170 9.78 26.08 -15.91
C ILE A 170 8.73 26.91 -16.65
N ILE A 171 7.52 26.38 -16.80
CA ILE A 171 6.42 27.02 -17.53
C ILE A 171 5.24 27.21 -16.57
N ASP A 172 4.76 28.43 -16.45
CA ASP A 172 3.60 28.74 -15.63
C ASP A 172 2.32 28.15 -16.24
N ASN A 173 1.53 27.45 -15.41
CA ASN A 173 0.25 26.85 -15.78
C ASN A 173 0.30 25.97 -17.03
N PRO A 174 1.13 24.94 -17.08
CA PRO A 174 1.16 24.04 -18.22
C PRO A 174 -0.16 23.27 -18.35
N GLU A 175 -0.57 23.00 -19.59
CA GLU A 175 -1.77 22.21 -19.85
C GLU A 175 -1.64 20.77 -19.40
N VAL A 176 -2.77 20.15 -19.05
CA VAL A 176 -2.85 18.72 -18.72
C VAL A 176 -2.94 17.90 -20.01
N ILE A 177 -2.21 16.82 -20.10
CA ILE A 177 -2.33 15.85 -21.19
C ILE A 177 -3.58 15.02 -20.96
N GLU A 178 -4.62 15.23 -21.77
CA GLU A 178 -5.91 14.55 -21.63
C GLU A 178 -5.85 13.06 -22.00
N THR A 179 -5.03 12.70 -22.98
CA THR A 179 -4.91 11.34 -23.46
C THR A 179 -3.47 11.04 -23.84
N ILE A 180 -2.94 9.93 -23.37
CA ILE A 180 -1.59 9.48 -23.63
C ILE A 180 -1.57 7.97 -23.87
N THR A 181 -0.79 7.53 -24.84
CA THR A 181 -0.57 6.09 -25.07
C THR A 181 0.48 5.52 -24.12
N TYR A 182 0.44 4.23 -23.87
CA TYR A 182 1.47 3.54 -23.07
C TYR A 182 2.89 3.76 -23.60
N ARG A 183 3.04 3.92 -24.92
CA ARG A 183 4.35 4.20 -25.53
C ARG A 183 4.84 5.59 -25.15
N GLU A 184 3.99 6.60 -25.26
CA GLU A 184 4.32 7.97 -24.88
C GLU A 184 4.56 8.09 -23.39
N LEU A 185 3.74 7.41 -22.56
CA LEU A 185 3.92 7.35 -21.12
C LEU A 185 5.30 6.79 -20.73
N ARG A 186 5.71 5.69 -21.38
CA ARG A 186 7.03 5.11 -21.17
C ARG A 186 8.15 6.06 -21.55
N GLU A 187 8.03 6.74 -22.71
CA GLU A 187 9.03 7.74 -23.14
C GLU A 187 9.11 8.92 -22.13
N LEU A 188 7.97 9.41 -21.64
CA LEU A 188 7.93 10.45 -20.60
C LEU A 188 8.60 9.99 -19.31
N ALA A 189 8.37 8.76 -18.85
CA ALA A 189 9.02 8.19 -17.67
C ALA A 189 10.55 8.13 -17.86
N TYR A 190 11.03 7.68 -19.01
CA TYR A 190 12.47 7.71 -19.35
C TYR A 190 13.07 9.12 -19.38
N MET A 191 12.26 10.13 -19.72
CA MET A 191 12.68 11.54 -19.72
C MET A 191 12.60 12.17 -18.33
N GLY A 192 12.20 11.42 -17.29
CA GLY A 192 12.16 11.88 -15.91
C GLY A 192 10.85 12.55 -15.48
N ALA A 193 9.75 12.32 -16.21
CA ALA A 193 8.44 12.74 -15.76
C ALA A 193 8.00 11.93 -14.53
N SER A 194 7.77 12.59 -13.40
CA SER A 194 7.54 11.98 -12.08
C SER A 194 6.06 11.90 -11.68
N VAL A 195 5.16 11.59 -12.60
CA VAL A 195 3.72 11.46 -12.32
C VAL A 195 3.33 10.04 -11.90
N LEU A 196 4.01 9.04 -12.44
CA LEU A 196 4.02 7.69 -11.94
C LEU A 196 5.40 7.41 -11.38
N HIS A 197 5.47 6.90 -10.15
CA HIS A 197 6.75 6.47 -9.59
C HIS A 197 7.30 5.28 -10.40
N GLU A 198 8.61 5.32 -10.67
CA GLU A 198 9.34 4.20 -11.28
C GLU A 198 9.39 2.98 -10.37
#